data_4dc13f92ae2b970ccf23907aa5dd216a
#
_entry.id   4dc13f92ae2b970ccf23907aa5dd216a
#
_cell.length_a   1.000
_cell.length_b   1.000
_cell.length_c   1.000
_cell.angle_alpha   90.00
_cell.angle_beta   90.00
_cell.angle_gamma   90.00
#
_symmetry.space_group_name_H-M   'P 1'
#
loop_
_entity.id
_entity.type
_entity.pdbx_description
1 polymer ?
#
loop_
_entity_poly.entity_id
_entity_poly.type
_entity_poly.pdbx_seq_one_letter_code
_entity_poly.pdbx_strand_id
1 'polypeptide(L)'
;KAVAKTFSGETPSQSELDALMTFEKTSFMSNARFMEGHTELSNMQRMFQTSGYDPNRILIDPSVVRGLEYYTGPVYEAELLFDVTNEKGEKVQFGSVGGGGRYDGLVKRFTGQDVPATGFSIGVSRLMTALKNLGKLDVSDVIAPVLVTVMDRDTESLGRYQKMTQDLRNAGIRAEMYQGNPKDFPKQLRYADK
;
A
#
# COMPACT_ATOMS: atom_id res chain seq x y z
N LYS A 1 -20.75 -11.95 7.23
CA LYS A 1 -20.68 -11.91 8.71
C LYS A 1 -19.88 -13.08 9.30
N ALA A 2 -20.06 -14.33 8.79
CA ALA A 2 -19.29 -15.50 9.25
C ALA A 2 -17.79 -15.36 8.95
N VAL A 3 -17.44 -14.88 7.77
CA VAL A 3 -16.06 -14.60 7.37
C VAL A 3 -15.43 -13.53 8.27
N ALA A 4 -16.17 -12.45 8.57
CA ALA A 4 -15.70 -11.40 9.48
C ALA A 4 -15.42 -11.92 10.92
N LYS A 5 -16.18 -12.90 11.40
CA LYS A 5 -15.93 -13.54 12.72
C LYS A 5 -14.70 -14.41 12.73
N THR A 6 -14.38 -15.08 11.61
CA THR A 6 -13.15 -15.86 11.48
C THR A 6 -11.90 -14.97 11.61
N PHE A 7 -11.98 -13.72 11.15
CA PHE A 7 -10.93 -12.72 11.32
C PHE A 7 -10.77 -12.19 12.76
N SER A 8 -11.86 -12.17 13.54
CA SER A 8 -11.82 -11.76 14.95
C SER A 8 -11.30 -12.84 15.89
N GLY A 9 -10.95 -14.03 15.39
CA GLY A 9 -10.53 -15.17 16.19
C GLY A 9 -11.70 -15.91 16.86
N GLU A 10 -12.95 -15.56 16.56
CA GLU A 10 -14.13 -16.27 17.02
C GLU A 10 -14.43 -17.45 16.10
N THR A 11 -14.68 -18.61 16.69
CA THR A 11 -15.11 -19.80 15.93
C THR A 11 -16.53 -19.55 15.38
N PRO A 12 -16.75 -19.71 14.07
CA PRO A 12 -18.11 -19.56 13.51
C PRO A 12 -19.07 -20.54 14.14
N SER A 13 -20.31 -20.11 14.42
CA SER A 13 -21.36 -20.98 14.88
C SER A 13 -21.78 -21.99 13.81
N GLN A 14 -22.36 -23.12 14.21
CA GLN A 14 -22.84 -24.13 13.27
C GLN A 14 -23.83 -23.55 12.25
N SER A 15 -24.69 -22.63 12.67
CA SER A 15 -25.65 -21.96 11.77
C SER A 15 -24.97 -21.05 10.73
N GLU A 16 -23.82 -20.46 11.06
CA GLU A 16 -23.02 -19.66 10.11
C GLU A 16 -22.26 -20.54 9.12
N LEU A 17 -21.79 -21.70 9.59
CA LEU A 17 -21.21 -22.72 8.71
C LEU A 17 -22.25 -23.30 7.77
N ASP A 18 -23.45 -23.60 8.26
CA ASP A 18 -24.56 -24.10 7.44
C ASP A 18 -25.03 -23.04 6.42
N ALA A 19 -25.01 -21.76 6.78
CA ALA A 19 -25.29 -20.66 5.85
C ALA A 19 -24.23 -20.54 4.75
N LEU A 20 -22.94 -20.72 5.08
CA LEU A 20 -21.87 -20.81 4.09
C LEU A 20 -22.02 -22.02 3.18
N MET A 21 -22.30 -23.18 3.73
CA MET A 21 -22.54 -24.41 2.95
C MET A 21 -23.82 -24.31 2.09
N THR A 22 -24.83 -23.57 2.55
CA THR A 22 -26.06 -23.30 1.77
C THR A 22 -25.79 -22.30 0.65
N PHE A 23 -24.90 -21.32 0.86
CA PHE A 23 -24.44 -20.41 -0.19
C PHE A 23 -23.73 -21.16 -1.32
N GLU A 24 -22.94 -22.19 -1.00
CA GLU A 24 -22.33 -23.08 -2.01
C GLU A 24 -23.35 -23.88 -2.83
N LYS A 25 -24.55 -24.14 -2.28
CA LYS A 25 -25.62 -24.88 -2.93
C LYS A 25 -26.64 -24.02 -3.72
N THR A 26 -26.43 -22.70 -3.78
CA THR A 26 -27.33 -21.78 -4.46
C THR A 26 -27.12 -21.73 -5.97
N SER A 27 -27.98 -21.00 -6.69
CA SER A 27 -27.96 -20.86 -8.16
C SER A 27 -26.64 -20.31 -8.73
N PHE A 28 -25.71 -19.83 -7.90
CA PHE A 28 -24.38 -19.42 -8.34
C PHE A 28 -23.55 -20.57 -8.89
N MET A 29 -23.73 -21.79 -8.36
CA MET A 29 -23.05 -22.99 -8.84
C MET A 29 -23.41 -23.38 -10.29
N SER A 30 -24.51 -22.86 -10.80
CA SER A 30 -24.91 -23.04 -12.21
C SER A 30 -24.26 -22.00 -13.15
N ASN A 31 -23.64 -20.96 -12.61
CA ASN A 31 -22.97 -19.93 -13.41
C ASN A 31 -21.54 -20.32 -13.76
N ALA A 32 -21.27 -20.49 -15.04
CA ALA A 32 -19.95 -20.96 -15.52
C ALA A 32 -18.78 -20.06 -15.06
N ARG A 33 -18.96 -18.74 -15.08
CA ARG A 33 -17.92 -17.77 -14.61
C ARG A 33 -17.67 -17.86 -13.12
N PHE A 34 -18.74 -18.06 -12.34
CA PHE A 34 -18.60 -18.28 -10.90
C PHE A 34 -17.80 -19.56 -10.63
N MET A 35 -18.13 -20.65 -11.31
CA MET A 35 -17.42 -21.94 -11.16
C MET A 35 -15.97 -21.87 -11.60
N GLU A 36 -15.67 -21.14 -12.64
CA GLU A 36 -14.30 -20.89 -13.09
C GLU A 36 -13.49 -20.17 -12.00
N GLY A 37 -13.98 -19.04 -11.50
CA GLY A 37 -13.31 -18.27 -10.43
C GLY A 37 -13.19 -19.07 -9.13
N HIS A 38 -14.22 -19.79 -8.73
CA HIS A 38 -14.21 -20.67 -7.55
C HIS A 38 -13.16 -21.77 -7.68
N THR A 39 -13.06 -22.39 -8.85
CA THR A 39 -12.06 -23.43 -9.13
C THR A 39 -10.65 -22.87 -9.08
N GLU A 40 -10.42 -21.68 -9.65
CA GLU A 40 -9.12 -21.00 -9.63
C GLU A 40 -8.70 -20.69 -8.18
N LEU A 41 -9.57 -20.08 -7.39
CA LEU A 41 -9.28 -19.77 -5.98
C LEU A 41 -9.06 -21.04 -5.14
N SER A 42 -9.82 -22.10 -5.37
CA SER A 42 -9.66 -23.37 -4.66
C SER A 42 -8.31 -24.03 -4.99
N ASN A 43 -7.86 -23.95 -6.24
CA ASN A 43 -6.55 -24.43 -6.64
C ASN A 43 -5.42 -23.61 -6.01
N MET A 44 -5.57 -22.29 -5.95
CA MET A 44 -4.62 -21.42 -5.26
C MET A 44 -4.53 -21.75 -3.78
N GLN A 45 -5.66 -21.92 -3.09
CA GLN A 45 -5.70 -22.30 -1.68
C GLN A 45 -4.95 -23.62 -1.42
N ARG A 46 -5.20 -24.63 -2.27
CA ARG A 46 -4.51 -25.92 -2.18
C ARG A 46 -3.01 -25.77 -2.38
N MET A 47 -2.60 -24.94 -3.34
CA MET A 47 -1.19 -24.67 -3.60
C MET A 47 -0.53 -23.98 -2.40
N PHE A 48 -1.18 -22.99 -1.76
CA PHE A 48 -0.68 -22.34 -0.55
C PHE A 48 -0.50 -23.33 0.60
N GLN A 49 -1.49 -24.21 0.82
CA GLN A 49 -1.43 -25.23 1.86
C GLN A 49 -0.28 -26.22 1.61
N THR A 50 -0.12 -26.72 0.39
CA THR A 50 0.95 -27.65 0.04
C THR A 50 2.33 -27.02 0.05
N SER A 51 2.41 -25.69 -0.15
CA SER A 51 3.65 -24.92 -0.03
C SER A 51 4.00 -24.55 1.42
N GLY A 52 3.17 -24.94 2.40
CA GLY A 52 3.45 -24.71 3.83
C GLY A 52 3.15 -23.30 4.32
N TYR A 53 2.37 -22.51 3.59
CA TYR A 53 1.92 -21.21 4.09
C TYR A 53 0.91 -21.39 5.23
N ASP A 54 1.06 -20.55 6.27
CA ASP A 54 0.11 -20.53 7.40
C ASP A 54 -1.28 -20.10 6.90
N PRO A 55 -2.33 -20.93 7.12
CA PRO A 55 -3.69 -20.65 6.67
C PRO A 55 -4.29 -19.38 7.32
N ASN A 56 -3.73 -18.91 8.44
CA ASN A 56 -4.15 -17.65 9.07
C ASN A 56 -3.54 -16.41 8.39
N ARG A 57 -2.57 -16.59 7.51
CA ARG A 57 -1.89 -15.48 6.81
C ARG A 57 -2.38 -15.28 5.39
N ILE A 58 -2.91 -16.31 4.76
CA ILE A 58 -3.45 -16.25 3.41
C ILE A 58 -4.87 -16.81 3.44
N LEU A 59 -5.83 -15.92 3.28
CA LEU A 59 -7.25 -16.24 3.34
C LEU A 59 -7.90 -15.95 2.00
N ILE A 60 -8.84 -16.79 1.60
CA ILE A 60 -9.76 -16.48 0.49
C ILE A 60 -10.99 -15.81 1.08
N ASP A 61 -11.12 -14.53 0.81
CA ASP A 61 -12.19 -13.69 1.34
C ASP A 61 -12.99 -13.08 0.17
N PRO A 62 -14.25 -13.50 -0.03
CA PRO A 62 -15.09 -12.96 -1.09
C PRO A 62 -15.50 -11.50 -0.86
N SER A 63 -15.23 -10.91 0.30
CA SER A 63 -15.45 -9.49 0.56
C SER A 63 -14.37 -8.58 -0.02
N VAL A 64 -13.22 -9.14 -0.40
CA VAL A 64 -12.15 -8.39 -1.05
C VAL A 64 -12.57 -7.97 -2.46
N VAL A 65 -12.84 -6.68 -2.62
CA VAL A 65 -13.24 -6.07 -3.90
C VAL A 65 -12.28 -4.94 -4.24
N ARG A 66 -11.76 -4.97 -5.47
CA ARG A 66 -10.92 -3.89 -6.01
C ARG A 66 -11.70 -3.06 -7.01
N GLY A 67 -11.69 -1.74 -6.83
CA GLY A 67 -12.50 -0.80 -7.63
C GLY A 67 -12.01 -0.52 -9.07
N LEU A 68 -11.13 -1.34 -9.63
CA LEU A 68 -10.56 -1.12 -10.95
C LEU A 68 -11.04 -2.20 -11.92
N GLU A 69 -11.73 -1.81 -12.97
CA GLU A 69 -12.35 -2.72 -13.96
C GLU A 69 -11.36 -3.51 -14.82
N TYR A 70 -10.07 -3.24 -14.75
CA TYR A 70 -9.08 -3.92 -15.56
C TYR A 70 -8.64 -5.29 -15.02
N TYR A 71 -9.07 -5.67 -13.82
CA TYR A 71 -8.75 -6.99 -13.30
C TYR A 71 -9.55 -8.08 -14.02
N THR A 72 -8.86 -9.14 -14.41
CA THR A 72 -9.39 -10.27 -15.18
C THR A 72 -9.36 -11.59 -14.44
N GLY A 73 -8.92 -11.60 -13.20
CA GLY A 73 -8.78 -12.80 -12.37
C GLY A 73 -8.69 -12.45 -10.88
N PRO A 74 -7.97 -13.25 -10.08
CA PRO A 74 -7.86 -13.04 -8.64
C PRO A 74 -7.35 -11.65 -8.29
N VAL A 75 -7.91 -11.07 -7.23
CA VAL A 75 -7.47 -9.82 -6.64
C VAL A 75 -6.93 -10.07 -5.24
N TYR A 76 -5.98 -9.25 -4.80
CA TYR A 76 -5.29 -9.42 -3.53
C TYR A 76 -5.39 -8.15 -2.70
N GLU A 77 -5.46 -8.33 -1.39
CA GLU A 77 -5.35 -7.25 -0.44
C GLU A 77 -4.45 -7.69 0.71
N ALA A 78 -3.57 -6.82 1.17
CA ALA A 78 -2.69 -7.08 2.29
C ALA A 78 -3.08 -6.19 3.47
N GLU A 79 -3.40 -6.83 4.58
CA GLU A 79 -3.73 -6.16 5.83
C GLU A 79 -2.68 -6.47 6.90
N LEU A 80 -2.56 -5.57 7.86
CA LEU A 80 -1.68 -5.77 9.01
C LEU A 80 -2.40 -6.62 10.06
N LEU A 81 -1.75 -7.70 10.52
CA LEU A 81 -2.30 -8.64 11.51
C LEU A 81 -1.98 -8.25 12.96
N PHE A 82 -1.53 -7.04 13.19
CA PHE A 82 -1.15 -6.56 14.52
C PHE A 82 -1.80 -5.22 14.82
N ASP A 83 -2.10 -5.01 16.09
CA ASP A 83 -2.58 -3.73 16.58
C ASP A 83 -1.46 -2.68 16.50
N VAL A 84 -1.76 -1.55 15.91
CA VAL A 84 -0.89 -0.39 15.91
C VAL A 84 -1.53 0.70 16.75
N THR A 85 -0.77 1.29 17.64
CA THR A 85 -1.20 2.46 18.42
C THR A 85 -0.57 3.74 17.87
N ASN A 86 -1.32 4.82 17.87
CA ASN A 86 -0.78 6.14 17.55
C ASN A 86 0.00 6.74 18.74
N GLU A 87 0.57 7.90 18.54
CA GLU A 87 1.32 8.63 19.59
C GLU A 87 0.48 8.97 20.84
N LYS A 88 -0.86 8.91 20.73
CA LYS A 88 -1.80 9.12 21.83
C LYS A 88 -2.21 7.85 22.56
N GLY A 89 -1.69 6.68 22.14
CA GLY A 89 -2.03 5.38 22.71
C GLY A 89 -3.36 4.79 22.20
N GLU A 90 -3.98 5.39 21.18
CA GLU A 90 -5.24 4.90 20.61
C GLU A 90 -4.94 3.84 19.54
N LYS A 91 -5.74 2.76 19.53
CA LYS A 91 -5.65 1.73 18.47
C LYS A 91 -6.01 2.33 17.12
N VAL A 92 -5.14 2.14 16.14
CA VAL A 92 -5.32 2.62 14.77
C VAL A 92 -5.46 1.42 13.84
N GLN A 93 -6.55 1.38 13.09
CA GLN A 93 -6.71 0.45 11.98
C GLN A 93 -6.16 1.09 10.71
N PHE A 94 -5.10 0.51 10.18
CA PHE A 94 -4.49 1.02 8.94
C PHE A 94 -5.22 0.55 7.68
N GLY A 95 -6.11 -0.45 7.79
CA GLY A 95 -6.73 -1.09 6.64
C GLY A 95 -5.68 -1.71 5.71
N SER A 96 -6.01 -1.78 4.43
CA SER A 96 -5.11 -2.33 3.42
C SER A 96 -3.82 -1.52 3.28
N VAL A 97 -2.68 -2.18 3.38
CA VAL A 97 -1.34 -1.61 3.14
C VAL A 97 -0.77 -1.98 1.79
N GLY A 98 -1.47 -2.81 1.04
CA GLY A 98 -1.10 -3.16 -0.31
C GLY A 98 -2.21 -3.93 -1.01
N GLY A 99 -2.12 -4.06 -2.31
CA GLY A 99 -3.08 -4.84 -3.07
C GLY A 99 -2.77 -4.88 -4.56
N GLY A 100 -3.39 -5.82 -5.23
CA GLY A 100 -3.17 -6.04 -6.64
C GLY A 100 -4.13 -7.06 -7.21
N GLY A 101 -3.74 -7.68 -8.31
CA GLY A 101 -4.50 -8.73 -8.97
C GLY A 101 -3.98 -9.05 -10.35
N ARG A 102 -4.66 -9.95 -11.03
CA ARG A 102 -4.39 -10.34 -12.42
C ARG A 102 -5.09 -9.38 -13.38
N TYR A 103 -4.40 -8.96 -14.45
CA TYR A 103 -4.90 -7.97 -15.41
C TYR A 103 -4.41 -8.22 -16.85
N ASP A 104 -4.67 -9.40 -17.38
CA ASP A 104 -4.20 -9.84 -18.70
C ASP A 104 -4.52 -8.86 -19.84
N GLY A 105 -5.70 -8.24 -19.81
CA GLY A 105 -6.13 -7.30 -20.85
C GLY A 105 -5.40 -5.95 -20.84
N LEU A 106 -4.72 -5.60 -19.75
CA LEU A 106 -4.04 -4.31 -19.64
C LEU A 106 -2.79 -4.26 -20.53
N VAL A 107 -1.99 -5.32 -20.53
CA VAL A 107 -0.80 -5.41 -21.38
C VAL A 107 -1.18 -5.38 -22.85
N LYS A 108 -2.22 -6.10 -23.23
CA LYS A 108 -2.75 -6.11 -24.60
C LYS A 108 -3.12 -4.73 -25.11
N ARG A 109 -3.69 -3.89 -24.26
CA ARG A 109 -4.08 -2.50 -24.62
C ARG A 109 -2.89 -1.66 -25.10
N PHE A 110 -1.70 -1.89 -24.54
CA PHE A 110 -0.50 -1.10 -24.84
C PHE A 110 0.41 -1.75 -25.87
N THR A 111 0.47 -3.08 -25.91
CA THR A 111 1.42 -3.82 -26.74
C THR A 111 0.76 -4.55 -27.92
N GLY A 112 -0.57 -4.68 -27.90
CA GLY A 112 -1.30 -5.51 -28.86
C GLY A 112 -1.15 -7.03 -28.64
N GLN A 113 -0.33 -7.45 -27.69
CA GLN A 113 -0.04 -8.86 -27.40
C GLN A 113 -0.82 -9.35 -26.19
N ASP A 114 -1.37 -10.55 -26.28
CA ASP A 114 -1.98 -11.22 -25.14
C ASP A 114 -0.87 -11.79 -24.24
N VAL A 115 -0.59 -11.08 -23.15
CA VAL A 115 0.41 -11.49 -22.15
C VAL A 115 -0.26 -11.55 -20.79
N PRO A 116 -0.26 -12.73 -20.13
CA PRO A 116 -0.75 -12.82 -18.75
C PRO A 116 0.05 -11.91 -17.83
N ALA A 117 -0.64 -11.12 -17.04
CA ALA A 117 0.02 -10.17 -16.15
C ALA A 117 -0.65 -10.13 -14.78
N THR A 118 0.14 -10.04 -13.75
CA THR A 118 -0.28 -9.80 -12.38
C THR A 118 0.64 -8.75 -11.75
N GLY A 119 0.12 -8.00 -10.81
CA GLY A 119 0.90 -7.00 -10.11
C GLY A 119 0.38 -6.75 -8.71
N PHE A 120 1.25 -6.18 -7.91
CA PHE A 120 0.97 -5.82 -6.53
C PHE A 120 1.54 -4.43 -6.25
N SER A 121 0.74 -3.60 -5.60
CA SER A 121 1.13 -2.24 -5.18
C SER A 121 1.18 -2.16 -3.66
N ILE A 122 2.19 -1.50 -3.13
CA ILE A 122 2.37 -1.29 -1.69
C ILE A 122 2.07 0.16 -1.36
N GLY A 123 1.22 0.38 -0.35
CA GLY A 123 0.95 1.69 0.22
C GLY A 123 2.10 2.14 1.13
N VAL A 124 3.19 2.63 0.54
CA VAL A 124 4.44 2.94 1.25
C VAL A 124 4.20 3.85 2.45
N SER A 125 3.44 4.93 2.30
CA SER A 125 3.16 5.87 3.40
C SER A 125 2.44 5.20 4.57
N ARG A 126 1.44 4.35 4.29
CA ARG A 126 0.72 3.60 5.34
C ARG A 126 1.63 2.60 6.05
N LEU A 127 2.41 1.84 5.27
CA LEU A 127 3.34 0.86 5.82
C LEU A 127 4.41 1.53 6.66
N MET A 128 4.98 2.64 6.20
CA MET A 128 5.95 3.42 6.97
C MET A 128 5.38 3.94 8.28
N THR A 129 4.15 4.49 8.26
CA THR A 129 3.49 4.96 9.48
C THR A 129 3.25 3.82 10.47
N ALA A 130 2.79 2.66 9.99
CA ALA A 130 2.61 1.49 10.82
C ALA A 130 3.93 1.01 11.44
N LEU A 131 4.99 0.91 10.65
CA LEU A 131 6.32 0.50 11.12
C LEU A 131 6.93 1.51 12.11
N LYS A 132 6.74 2.80 11.87
CA LYS A 132 7.15 3.85 12.81
C LYS A 132 6.46 3.69 14.15
N ASN A 133 5.14 3.53 14.15
CA ASN A 133 4.35 3.37 15.38
C ASN A 133 4.69 2.09 16.15
N LEU A 134 5.20 1.07 15.47
CA LEU A 134 5.72 -0.16 16.08
C LEU A 134 7.17 -0.05 16.58
N GLY A 135 7.84 1.08 16.37
CA GLY A 135 9.27 1.23 16.67
C GLY A 135 10.16 0.32 15.81
N LYS A 136 9.68 -0.11 14.64
CA LYS A 136 10.42 -0.99 13.71
C LYS A 136 11.19 -0.23 12.63
N LEU A 137 10.98 1.08 12.52
CA LEU A 137 11.81 1.95 11.71
C LEU A 137 12.83 2.60 12.62
N ASP A 138 14.09 2.46 12.22
CA ASP A 138 15.13 3.32 12.75
C ASP A 138 14.88 4.74 12.18
N VAL A 139 14.25 5.57 13.00
CA VAL A 139 14.05 7.00 12.75
C VAL A 139 15.20 7.79 13.38
N SER A 140 16.40 7.20 13.44
CA SER A 140 17.59 7.95 13.81
C SER A 140 17.61 9.24 12.97
N ASP A 141 17.78 10.34 13.65
CA ASP A 141 17.59 11.71 13.17
C ASP A 141 18.09 11.90 11.74
N VAL A 142 17.15 11.91 10.81
CA VAL A 142 17.45 12.39 9.46
C VAL A 142 17.71 13.88 9.61
N ILE A 143 18.99 14.25 9.72
CA ILE A 143 19.43 15.66 9.78
C ILE A 143 18.68 16.42 8.69
N ALA A 144 17.97 17.47 9.07
CA ALA A 144 17.25 18.32 8.13
C ALA A 144 18.21 18.82 7.03
N PRO A 145 17.75 19.00 5.80
CA PRO A 145 18.62 19.51 4.75
C PRO A 145 19.04 20.94 5.06
N VAL A 146 20.26 21.30 4.67
CA VAL A 146 20.71 22.68 4.68
C VAL A 146 19.86 23.48 3.70
N LEU A 147 19.18 24.52 4.19
CA LEU A 147 18.42 25.42 3.35
C LEU A 147 19.30 26.52 2.79
N VAL A 148 19.46 26.55 1.47
CA VAL A 148 20.03 27.71 0.77
C VAL A 148 18.95 28.75 0.60
N THR A 149 19.05 29.85 1.35
CA THR A 149 18.09 30.95 1.26
C THR A 149 18.22 31.72 -0.04
N VAL A 150 17.12 32.21 -0.58
CA VAL A 150 17.06 32.99 -1.82
C VAL A 150 16.67 34.42 -1.48
N MET A 151 17.57 35.37 -1.77
CA MET A 151 17.34 36.80 -1.50
C MET A 151 16.92 37.54 -2.78
N ASP A 152 17.49 37.17 -3.90
CA ASP A 152 17.23 37.78 -5.22
C ASP A 152 16.81 36.72 -6.24
N ARG A 153 16.07 37.15 -7.28
CA ARG A 153 15.57 36.24 -8.32
C ARG A 153 16.05 36.56 -9.73
N ASP A 154 17.05 37.42 -9.86
CA ASP A 154 17.72 37.56 -11.13
C ASP A 154 18.44 36.27 -11.49
N THR A 155 18.66 36.06 -12.79
CA THR A 155 19.21 34.81 -13.33
C THR A 155 20.59 34.49 -12.75
N GLU A 156 21.42 35.49 -12.51
CA GLU A 156 22.76 35.30 -12.00
C GLU A 156 22.74 34.86 -10.51
N SER A 157 21.94 35.52 -9.69
CA SER A 157 21.75 35.17 -8.27
C SER A 157 21.17 33.77 -8.11
N LEU A 158 20.15 33.42 -8.90
CA LEU A 158 19.58 32.07 -8.88
C LEU A 158 20.64 31.03 -9.29
N GLY A 159 21.48 31.32 -10.30
CA GLY A 159 22.58 30.45 -10.70
C GLY A 159 23.56 30.20 -9.56
N ARG A 160 23.92 31.25 -8.80
CA ARG A 160 24.80 31.13 -7.62
C ARG A 160 24.17 30.26 -6.53
N TYR A 161 22.91 30.46 -6.18
CA TYR A 161 22.21 29.64 -5.18
C TYR A 161 22.09 28.18 -5.61
N GLN A 162 21.80 27.96 -6.88
CA GLN A 162 21.77 26.60 -7.45
C GLN A 162 23.14 25.92 -7.36
N LYS A 163 24.22 26.66 -7.67
CA LYS A 163 25.58 26.15 -7.55
C LYS A 163 25.92 25.81 -6.09
N MET A 164 25.61 26.69 -5.14
CA MET A 164 25.83 26.43 -3.71
C MET A 164 25.11 25.16 -3.26
N THR A 165 23.85 25.00 -3.67
CA THR A 165 23.06 23.81 -3.36
C THR A 165 23.71 22.54 -3.94
N GLN A 166 24.20 22.62 -5.16
CA GLN A 166 24.86 21.50 -5.82
C GLN A 166 26.22 21.17 -5.19
N ASP A 167 26.99 22.17 -4.81
CA ASP A 167 28.29 21.98 -4.14
C ASP A 167 28.11 21.27 -2.79
N LEU A 168 27.08 21.64 -2.01
CA LEU A 168 26.72 20.96 -0.76
C LEU A 168 26.34 19.49 -1.02
N ARG A 169 25.50 19.23 -2.03
CA ARG A 169 25.11 17.86 -2.40
C ARG A 169 26.29 17.02 -2.87
N ASN A 170 27.21 17.60 -3.65
CA ASN A 170 28.43 16.92 -4.09
C ASN A 170 29.36 16.58 -2.92
N ALA A 171 29.31 17.36 -1.83
CA ALA A 171 30.01 17.07 -0.59
C ALA A 171 29.27 16.05 0.32
N GLY A 172 28.18 15.43 -0.15
CA GLY A 172 27.38 14.48 0.62
C GLY A 172 26.44 15.13 1.64
N ILE A 173 26.29 16.45 1.62
CA ILE A 173 25.41 17.21 2.52
C ILE A 173 24.05 17.35 1.87
N ARG A 174 22.99 16.93 2.57
CA ARG A 174 21.63 17.16 2.10
C ARG A 174 21.37 18.67 2.06
N ALA A 175 20.95 19.17 0.92
CA ALA A 175 20.71 20.60 0.73
C ALA A 175 19.53 20.85 -0.21
N GLU A 176 18.81 21.92 0.02
CA GLU A 176 17.76 22.41 -0.86
C GLU A 176 17.80 23.94 -0.99
N MET A 177 17.34 24.44 -2.13
CA MET A 177 17.20 25.86 -2.36
C MET A 177 15.75 26.27 -2.12
N TYR A 178 15.52 27.36 -1.39
CA TYR A 178 14.18 27.87 -1.12
C TYR A 178 13.43 28.25 -2.41
N GLN A 179 12.20 27.74 -2.55
CA GLN A 179 11.38 27.94 -3.75
C GLN A 179 10.30 29.02 -3.58
N GLY A 180 10.08 29.51 -2.36
CA GLY A 180 9.05 30.50 -2.04
C GLY A 180 9.44 31.94 -2.38
N ASN A 181 8.71 32.93 -1.83
CA ASN A 181 8.96 34.35 -2.10
C ASN A 181 10.27 34.82 -1.44
N PRO A 182 11.27 35.32 -2.18
CA PRO A 182 12.58 35.74 -1.64
C PRO A 182 12.47 36.96 -0.72
N LYS A 183 11.46 37.83 -0.90
CA LYS A 183 11.29 39.04 -0.07
C LYS A 183 10.85 38.76 1.37
N ASP A 184 10.44 37.55 1.69
CA ASP A 184 9.99 37.15 3.02
C ASP A 184 11.03 36.24 3.70
N PHE A 185 12.15 36.84 4.11
CA PHE A 185 13.22 36.13 4.81
C PHE A 185 12.75 35.44 6.11
N PRO A 186 11.89 36.06 6.95
CA PRO A 186 11.35 35.36 8.11
C PRO A 186 10.58 34.10 7.78
N LYS A 187 9.95 34.04 6.60
CA LYS A 187 9.24 32.83 6.14
C LYS A 187 10.22 31.74 5.69
N GLN A 188 11.37 32.11 5.13
CA GLN A 188 12.43 31.17 4.82
C GLN A 188 12.99 30.53 6.09
N LEU A 189 13.23 31.31 7.14
CA LEU A 189 13.68 30.77 8.43
C LEU A 189 12.63 29.84 9.06
N ARG A 190 11.36 30.24 9.07
CA ARG A 190 10.28 29.34 9.54
C ARG A 190 10.13 28.05 8.72
N TYR A 191 10.51 28.09 7.46
CA TYR A 191 10.54 26.89 6.63
C TYR A 191 11.71 25.97 7.03
N ALA A 192 12.87 26.53 7.31
CA ALA A 192 14.05 25.78 7.75
C ALA A 192 13.89 25.14 9.14
N ASP A 193 13.00 25.69 9.97
CA ASP A 193 12.75 25.27 11.36
C ASP A 193 11.67 24.17 11.47
N LYS A 194 11.14 23.70 10.36
CA LYS A 194 10.14 22.61 10.29
C LYS A 194 10.79 21.25 10.06
#